data_cb8a3d29eb4b3412d3a2f6da607731a7
#
_entry.id   cb8a3d29eb4b3412d3a2f6da607731a7
#
_cell.length_a   1.000
_cell.length_b   1.000
_cell.length_c   1.000
_cell.angle_alpha   90.00
_cell.angle_beta   90.00
_cell.angle_gamma   90.00
#
_symmetry.space_group_name_H-M   'P 1'
#
loop_
_entity.id
_entity.type
_entity.pdbx_description
1 polymer ?
#
loop_
_entity_poly.entity_id
_entity_poly.type
_entity_poly.pdbx_seq_one_letter_code
_entity_poly.pdbx_strand_id
1 'polypeptide(L)'
;MKDGNKHGTGTLTYPDGSEYIGEFKDDYKDGYGTYTFPNGNVYQGGFEEDLPNGKGELKYADGSIYTGNYLNGKRDGYGEYIELNGIQYKGNYRNDLREGKGVLVYPQGDRYEGDFKKDLPDGFGKIEYGDGSSFEGNFLNGMKNGYGIYNYSNGESFKGDFKNNKKHGYGTITYNDGTEFSGTFKDDILEGEGRYKLKDGKQIVKSFKKGKSNKEGAIILPDGTTFIGDLDDNVSEKSGSITFPQGEIYTCLLYTSPSPRD
;
A
#
# COMPACT_ATOMS: atom_id res chain seq x y z
N MET A 1 14.17 11.05 -52.01
CA MET A 1 15.46 11.70 -51.71
C MET A 1 15.37 13.18 -52.11
N LYS A 2 15.82 14.05 -51.22
CA LYS A 2 15.88 15.49 -51.46
C LYS A 2 17.35 15.90 -51.19
N ASP A 3 17.96 16.56 -52.14
CA ASP A 3 19.40 17.01 -52.05
C ASP A 3 20.40 15.90 -51.70
N GLY A 4 20.09 14.64 -52.09
CA GLY A 4 20.91 13.45 -51.79
C GLY A 4 20.54 12.73 -50.48
N ASN A 5 19.79 13.37 -49.58
CA ASN A 5 19.41 12.83 -48.29
C ASN A 5 18.07 12.05 -48.32
N LYS A 6 17.90 11.10 -47.40
CA LYS A 6 16.61 10.44 -47.16
C LYS A 6 15.59 11.48 -46.71
N HIS A 7 14.45 11.57 -47.40
CA HIS A 7 13.39 12.51 -47.13
C HIS A 7 12.05 11.94 -47.60
N GLY A 8 10.94 12.21 -46.89
CA GLY A 8 9.64 11.59 -47.12
C GLY A 8 9.55 10.16 -46.60
N THR A 9 8.61 9.35 -47.11
CA THR A 9 8.40 7.98 -46.65
C THR A 9 9.32 6.98 -47.34
N GLY A 10 9.79 5.95 -46.62
CA GLY A 10 10.70 4.93 -47.10
C GLY A 10 10.85 3.73 -46.18
N THR A 11 11.55 2.71 -46.68
CA THR A 11 11.98 1.54 -45.92
C THR A 11 13.50 1.54 -45.83
N LEU A 12 14.01 1.28 -44.61
CA LEU A 12 15.44 1.12 -44.37
C LEU A 12 15.69 -0.18 -43.59
N THR A 13 16.35 -1.13 -44.21
CA THR A 13 16.75 -2.39 -43.60
C THR A 13 18.24 -2.33 -43.22
N TYR A 14 18.54 -2.74 -41.99
CA TYR A 14 19.89 -2.72 -41.42
C TYR A 14 20.54 -4.12 -41.48
N PRO A 15 21.88 -4.19 -41.48
CA PRO A 15 22.58 -5.48 -41.52
C PRO A 15 22.33 -6.42 -40.34
N ASP A 16 21.89 -5.90 -39.20
CA ASP A 16 21.53 -6.66 -38.01
C ASP A 16 20.11 -7.28 -38.08
N GLY A 17 19.40 -7.06 -39.21
CA GLY A 17 18.03 -7.53 -39.43
C GLY A 17 16.93 -6.60 -38.89
N SER A 18 17.29 -5.46 -38.28
CA SER A 18 16.31 -4.45 -37.94
C SER A 18 15.78 -3.72 -39.20
N GLU A 19 14.54 -3.22 -39.10
CA GLU A 19 13.89 -2.52 -40.22
C GLU A 19 13.14 -1.29 -39.71
N TYR A 20 13.22 -0.20 -40.47
CA TYR A 20 12.37 0.97 -40.28
C TYR A 20 11.54 1.21 -41.53
N ILE A 21 10.24 1.41 -41.32
CA ILE A 21 9.28 1.82 -42.35
C ILE A 21 8.59 3.08 -41.86
N GLY A 22 8.81 4.22 -42.50
CA GLY A 22 8.25 5.48 -42.03
C GLY A 22 8.77 6.71 -42.73
N GLU A 23 8.61 7.83 -42.04
CA GLU A 23 8.99 9.14 -42.52
C GLU A 23 10.47 9.44 -42.18
N PHE A 24 11.14 10.09 -43.15
CA PHE A 24 12.51 10.59 -43.03
C PHE A 24 12.55 12.09 -43.30
N LYS A 25 13.43 12.78 -42.61
CA LYS A 25 13.78 14.16 -42.82
C LYS A 25 15.30 14.33 -42.65
N ASP A 26 15.97 14.80 -43.70
CA ASP A 26 17.41 15.09 -43.70
C ASP A 26 18.26 13.94 -43.14
N ASP A 27 18.01 12.71 -43.64
CA ASP A 27 18.59 11.42 -43.26
C ASP A 27 18.12 10.79 -41.95
N TYR A 28 17.45 11.52 -41.06
CA TYR A 28 16.95 11.01 -39.80
C TYR A 28 15.56 10.40 -39.96
N LYS A 29 15.21 9.42 -39.12
CA LYS A 29 13.83 9.01 -38.88
C LYS A 29 13.13 10.17 -38.18
N ASP A 30 12.15 10.76 -38.81
CA ASP A 30 11.45 11.95 -38.32
C ASP A 30 10.02 11.93 -38.84
N GLY A 31 9.02 12.00 -37.96
CA GLY A 31 7.61 11.81 -38.26
C GLY A 31 7.11 10.44 -37.76
N TYR A 32 6.11 9.85 -38.41
CA TYR A 32 5.52 8.60 -38.00
C TYR A 32 6.18 7.39 -38.67
N GLY A 33 6.44 6.31 -37.91
CA GLY A 33 7.04 5.11 -38.46
C GLY A 33 6.91 3.87 -37.58
N THR A 34 7.32 2.74 -38.16
CA THR A 34 7.42 1.45 -37.49
C THR A 34 8.88 1.00 -37.51
N TYR A 35 9.43 0.65 -36.34
CA TYR A 35 10.78 0.09 -36.19
C TYR A 35 10.69 -1.31 -35.60
N THR A 36 11.17 -2.27 -36.36
CA THR A 36 11.33 -3.66 -35.92
C THR A 36 12.77 -3.86 -35.46
N PHE A 37 12.93 -4.21 -34.18
CA PHE A 37 14.22 -4.46 -33.56
C PHE A 37 14.74 -5.87 -33.88
N PRO A 38 16.05 -6.11 -33.83
CA PRO A 38 16.62 -7.44 -34.09
C PRO A 38 16.12 -8.53 -33.13
N ASN A 39 15.71 -8.15 -31.91
CA ASN A 39 15.16 -9.06 -30.89
C ASN A 39 13.66 -9.37 -31.08
N GLY A 40 13.03 -8.88 -32.14
CA GLY A 40 11.61 -9.07 -32.44
C GLY A 40 10.66 -8.07 -31.76
N ASN A 41 11.14 -7.10 -31.00
CA ASN A 41 10.32 -6.00 -30.53
C ASN A 41 9.89 -5.14 -31.72
N VAL A 42 8.69 -4.54 -31.64
CA VAL A 42 8.17 -3.64 -32.68
C VAL A 42 7.67 -2.35 -32.04
N TYR A 43 8.30 -1.24 -32.40
CA TYR A 43 7.83 0.10 -32.03
C TYR A 43 7.06 0.71 -33.21
N GLN A 44 5.91 1.29 -32.93
CA GLN A 44 5.11 2.05 -33.88
C GLN A 44 4.72 3.39 -33.26
N GLY A 45 5.13 4.51 -33.84
CA GLY A 45 4.84 5.81 -33.28
C GLY A 45 5.62 6.95 -33.91
N GLY A 46 5.69 8.06 -33.18
CA GLY A 46 6.47 9.24 -33.56
C GLY A 46 7.97 9.04 -33.39
N PHE A 47 8.71 9.66 -34.29
CA PHE A 47 10.16 9.78 -34.25
C PHE A 47 10.59 11.23 -34.40
N GLU A 48 11.66 11.61 -33.74
CA GLU A 48 12.37 12.88 -33.90
C GLU A 48 13.85 12.59 -33.80
N GLU A 49 14.63 12.99 -34.84
CA GLU A 49 16.07 12.76 -34.90
C GLU A 49 16.50 11.32 -34.55
N ASP A 50 15.90 10.33 -35.24
CA ASP A 50 16.09 8.87 -35.04
C ASP A 50 15.53 8.26 -33.77
N LEU A 51 15.07 9.05 -32.80
CA LEU A 51 14.57 8.58 -31.51
C LEU A 51 13.05 8.55 -31.43
N PRO A 52 12.44 7.53 -30.80
CA PRO A 52 11.04 7.57 -30.43
C PRO A 52 10.68 8.85 -29.67
N ASN A 53 9.68 9.58 -30.15
CA ASN A 53 9.21 10.84 -29.56
C ASN A 53 7.71 11.03 -29.79
N GLY A 54 7.01 11.59 -28.80
CA GLY A 54 5.55 11.72 -28.83
C GLY A 54 4.84 10.41 -28.50
N LYS A 55 3.69 10.15 -29.12
CA LYS A 55 2.90 8.93 -28.86
C LYS A 55 3.42 7.74 -29.63
N GLY A 56 3.46 6.58 -28.98
CA GLY A 56 3.87 5.33 -29.61
C GLY A 56 3.42 4.09 -28.85
N GLU A 57 3.48 2.96 -29.55
CA GLU A 57 3.23 1.63 -29.03
C GLU A 57 4.49 0.79 -29.22
N LEU A 58 4.93 0.09 -28.18
CA LEU A 58 6.01 -0.89 -28.23
C LEU A 58 5.44 -2.26 -27.88
N LYS A 59 5.46 -3.17 -28.83
CA LYS A 59 5.18 -4.59 -28.66
C LYS A 59 6.50 -5.30 -28.42
N TYR A 60 6.61 -5.93 -27.26
CA TYR A 60 7.77 -6.74 -26.92
C TYR A 60 7.65 -8.14 -27.51
N ALA A 61 8.78 -8.79 -27.81
CA ALA A 61 8.79 -10.14 -28.35
C ALA A 61 8.20 -11.19 -27.40
N ASP A 62 8.15 -10.90 -26.09
CA ASP A 62 7.49 -11.72 -25.08
C ASP A 62 5.96 -11.58 -25.06
N GLY A 63 5.39 -10.66 -25.85
CA GLY A 63 3.97 -10.38 -25.91
C GLY A 63 3.49 -9.25 -24.99
N SER A 64 4.37 -8.67 -24.18
CA SER A 64 4.06 -7.45 -23.40
C SER A 64 3.88 -6.25 -24.31
N ILE A 65 3.06 -5.27 -23.89
CA ILE A 65 2.74 -4.08 -24.72
C ILE A 65 2.85 -2.83 -23.85
N TYR A 66 3.57 -1.83 -24.35
CA TYR A 66 3.51 -0.47 -23.82
C TYR A 66 2.86 0.46 -24.84
N THR A 67 1.90 1.27 -24.41
CA THR A 67 1.28 2.33 -25.22
C THR A 67 1.33 3.63 -24.43
N GLY A 68 2.01 4.65 -24.94
CA GLY A 68 2.15 5.90 -24.19
C GLY A 68 3.03 6.93 -24.86
N ASN A 69 3.50 7.87 -24.05
CA ASN A 69 4.35 8.95 -24.51
C ASN A 69 5.84 8.57 -24.40
N TYR A 70 6.61 9.07 -25.35
CA TYR A 70 8.06 8.97 -25.42
C TYR A 70 8.68 10.36 -25.50
N LEU A 71 9.85 10.50 -24.91
CA LEU A 71 10.73 11.66 -25.05
C LEU A 71 12.16 11.17 -25.19
N ASN A 72 12.81 11.52 -26.31
CA ASN A 72 14.20 11.13 -26.61
C ASN A 72 14.45 9.62 -26.42
N GLY A 73 13.57 8.79 -26.98
CA GLY A 73 13.68 7.33 -26.96
C GLY A 73 13.25 6.63 -25.67
N LYS A 74 12.82 7.37 -24.66
CA LYS A 74 12.41 6.85 -23.34
C LYS A 74 10.92 7.06 -23.10
N ARG A 75 10.30 6.14 -22.36
CA ARG A 75 8.93 6.35 -21.85
C ARG A 75 8.95 7.54 -20.90
N ASP A 76 8.17 8.58 -21.23
CA ASP A 76 8.10 9.81 -20.45
C ASP A 76 6.70 10.44 -20.62
N GLY A 77 6.02 10.77 -19.52
CA GLY A 77 4.61 11.17 -19.51
C GLY A 77 3.68 9.98 -19.28
N TYR A 78 2.41 10.10 -19.66
CA TYR A 78 1.40 9.07 -19.42
C TYR A 78 1.55 7.88 -20.38
N GLY A 79 1.40 6.65 -19.81
CA GLY A 79 1.40 5.42 -20.58
C GLY A 79 0.73 4.26 -19.87
N GLU A 80 0.41 3.24 -20.67
CA GLU A 80 -0.15 1.97 -20.22
C GLU A 80 0.82 0.84 -20.58
N TYR A 81 1.09 -0.04 -19.64
CA TYR A 81 1.93 -1.21 -19.83
C TYR A 81 1.19 -2.47 -19.39
N ILE A 82 1.14 -3.45 -20.26
CA ILE A 82 0.50 -4.75 -20.03
C ILE A 82 1.57 -5.82 -20.23
N GLU A 83 1.92 -6.53 -19.15
CA GLU A 83 2.83 -7.68 -19.22
C GLU A 83 2.09 -8.94 -19.67
N LEU A 84 2.81 -9.86 -20.33
CA LEU A 84 2.26 -11.16 -20.74
C LEU A 84 1.66 -11.96 -19.56
N ASN A 85 2.24 -11.84 -18.37
CA ASN A 85 1.75 -12.47 -17.14
C ASN A 85 0.47 -11.83 -16.58
N GLY A 86 -0.05 -10.76 -17.21
CA GLY A 86 -1.28 -10.07 -16.83
C GLY A 86 -1.11 -8.92 -15.85
N ILE A 87 0.12 -8.57 -15.44
CA ILE A 87 0.37 -7.32 -14.68
C ILE A 87 0.07 -6.14 -15.59
N GLN A 88 -0.67 -5.14 -15.07
CA GLN A 88 -1.01 -3.92 -15.80
C GLN A 88 -0.63 -2.70 -15.00
N TYR A 89 0.01 -1.75 -15.66
CA TYR A 89 0.26 -0.42 -15.11
C TYR A 89 -0.32 0.66 -16.01
N LYS A 90 -0.99 1.64 -15.41
CA LYS A 90 -1.47 2.86 -16.06
C LYS A 90 -1.05 4.06 -15.23
N GLY A 91 -0.26 4.96 -15.80
CA GLY A 91 0.22 6.11 -15.05
C GLY A 91 1.36 6.84 -15.72
N ASN A 92 2.01 7.68 -14.94
CA ASN A 92 3.11 8.49 -15.43
C ASN A 92 4.44 7.75 -15.40
N TYR A 93 5.25 8.04 -16.40
CA TYR A 93 6.63 7.62 -16.54
C TYR A 93 7.55 8.83 -16.59
N ARG A 94 8.77 8.66 -16.15
CA ARG A 94 9.89 9.60 -16.32
C ARG A 94 11.16 8.82 -16.57
N ASN A 95 11.77 9.01 -17.73
CA ASN A 95 13.00 8.30 -18.13
C ASN A 95 12.89 6.78 -17.94
N ASP A 96 11.83 6.16 -18.49
CA ASP A 96 11.48 4.73 -18.41
C ASP A 96 11.00 4.20 -17.05
N LEU A 97 11.05 4.98 -15.99
CA LEU A 97 10.62 4.59 -14.65
C LEU A 97 9.21 5.11 -14.36
N ARG A 98 8.40 4.33 -13.63
CA ARG A 98 7.11 4.79 -13.10
C ARG A 98 7.38 5.89 -12.09
N GLU A 99 6.70 7.04 -12.28
CA GLU A 99 6.89 8.25 -11.48
C GLU A 99 5.57 9.01 -11.35
N GLY A 100 5.27 9.61 -10.20
CA GLY A 100 4.01 10.33 -9.98
C GLY A 100 2.81 9.40 -9.85
N LYS A 101 1.63 9.82 -10.26
CA LYS A 101 0.39 9.06 -10.09
C LYS A 101 0.28 7.88 -11.06
N GLY A 102 -0.19 6.74 -10.53
CA GLY A 102 -0.44 5.56 -11.34
C GLY A 102 -1.30 4.51 -10.63
N VAL A 103 -1.74 3.55 -11.43
CA VAL A 103 -2.49 2.37 -11.01
C VAL A 103 -1.72 1.13 -11.46
N LEU A 104 -1.48 0.20 -10.54
CA LEU A 104 -0.84 -1.09 -10.80
C LEU A 104 -1.79 -2.21 -10.38
N VAL A 105 -2.09 -3.11 -11.30
CA VAL A 105 -2.99 -4.25 -11.09
C VAL A 105 -2.22 -5.53 -11.31
N TYR A 106 -2.35 -6.47 -10.38
CA TYR A 106 -1.76 -7.80 -10.45
C TYR A 106 -2.80 -8.87 -10.80
N PRO A 107 -2.41 -9.96 -11.46
CA PRO A 107 -3.34 -11.02 -11.88
C PRO A 107 -4.13 -11.68 -10.74
N GLN A 108 -3.55 -11.73 -9.54
CA GLN A 108 -4.20 -12.27 -8.34
C GLN A 108 -5.27 -11.34 -7.74
N GLY A 109 -5.49 -10.16 -8.34
CA GLY A 109 -6.52 -9.20 -7.91
C GLY A 109 -6.03 -8.06 -7.04
N ASP A 110 -4.75 -8.04 -6.67
CA ASP A 110 -4.17 -6.89 -5.96
C ASP A 110 -4.15 -5.67 -6.86
N ARG A 111 -4.59 -4.52 -6.34
CA ARG A 111 -4.65 -3.24 -7.06
C ARG A 111 -4.08 -2.12 -6.19
N TYR A 112 -3.00 -1.52 -6.64
CA TYR A 112 -2.45 -0.31 -6.04
C TYR A 112 -2.82 0.91 -6.87
N GLU A 113 -3.23 1.99 -6.21
CA GLU A 113 -3.45 3.31 -6.82
C GLU A 113 -2.81 4.38 -5.92
N GLY A 114 -1.87 5.16 -6.46
CA GLY A 114 -1.16 6.14 -5.65
C GLY A 114 0.06 6.74 -6.33
N ASP A 115 0.94 7.25 -5.49
CA ASP A 115 2.19 7.85 -5.92
C ASP A 115 3.28 6.79 -6.15
N PHE A 116 4.04 6.98 -7.23
CA PHE A 116 5.21 6.20 -7.58
C PHE A 116 6.46 7.07 -7.62
N LYS A 117 7.58 6.49 -7.24
CA LYS A 117 8.91 7.07 -7.38
C LYS A 117 9.90 5.98 -7.74
N LYS A 118 10.57 6.11 -8.90
CA LYS A 118 11.54 5.12 -9.39
C LYS A 118 11.00 3.69 -9.34
N ASP A 119 9.85 3.46 -9.98
CA ASP A 119 9.13 2.19 -10.08
C ASP A 119 8.46 1.66 -8.80
N LEU A 120 8.65 2.27 -7.64
CA LEU A 120 8.10 1.82 -6.37
C LEU A 120 6.97 2.74 -5.89
N PRO A 121 5.93 2.18 -5.22
CA PRO A 121 5.01 2.98 -4.40
C PRO A 121 5.78 3.86 -3.41
N ASP A 122 5.59 5.18 -3.48
CA ASP A 122 6.28 6.15 -2.60
C ASP A 122 5.45 7.42 -2.51
N GLY A 123 4.96 7.76 -1.32
CA GLY A 123 3.97 8.80 -1.07
C GLY A 123 2.62 8.22 -0.65
N PHE A 124 1.53 8.93 -0.92
CA PHE A 124 0.19 8.48 -0.53
C PHE A 124 -0.40 7.54 -1.59
N GLY A 125 -1.04 6.46 -1.10
CA GLY A 125 -1.70 5.52 -1.98
C GLY A 125 -2.66 4.58 -1.26
N LYS A 126 -3.43 3.85 -2.05
CA LYS A 126 -4.34 2.80 -1.63
C LYS A 126 -3.97 1.49 -2.30
N ILE A 127 -3.91 0.41 -1.53
CA ILE A 127 -3.84 -0.95 -2.07
C ILE A 127 -5.09 -1.73 -1.64
N GLU A 128 -5.70 -2.39 -2.59
CA GLU A 128 -6.77 -3.38 -2.40
C GLU A 128 -6.17 -4.74 -2.72
N TYR A 129 -6.29 -5.68 -1.80
CA TYR A 129 -5.75 -7.04 -1.96
C TYR A 129 -6.83 -7.98 -2.49
N GLY A 130 -6.42 -9.03 -3.19
CA GLY A 130 -7.33 -10.03 -3.74
C GLY A 130 -8.11 -10.81 -2.68
N ASP A 131 -7.68 -10.80 -1.42
CA ASP A 131 -8.40 -11.39 -0.28
C ASP A 131 -9.51 -10.49 0.30
N GLY A 132 -9.70 -9.29 -0.27
CA GLY A 132 -10.69 -8.30 0.16
C GLY A 132 -10.21 -7.36 1.27
N SER A 133 -8.98 -7.52 1.76
CA SER A 133 -8.38 -6.52 2.65
C SER A 133 -7.91 -5.29 1.88
N SER A 134 -7.66 -4.18 2.57
CA SER A 134 -7.14 -2.96 1.95
C SER A 134 -6.27 -2.16 2.90
N PHE A 135 -5.38 -1.36 2.32
CA PHE A 135 -4.64 -0.34 3.06
C PHE A 135 -4.69 0.99 2.31
N GLU A 136 -4.93 2.06 3.04
CA GLU A 136 -4.85 3.43 2.53
C GLU A 136 -3.97 4.26 3.47
N GLY A 137 -2.91 4.88 2.93
CA GLY A 137 -1.94 5.61 3.73
C GLY A 137 -0.64 5.87 3.01
N ASN A 138 0.41 6.11 3.79
CA ASN A 138 1.71 6.45 3.25
C ASN A 138 2.55 5.21 2.93
N PHE A 139 3.30 5.31 1.84
CA PHE A 139 4.29 4.34 1.38
C PHE A 139 5.67 4.99 1.30
N LEU A 140 6.69 4.21 1.55
CA LEU A 140 8.09 4.58 1.34
C LEU A 140 8.82 3.38 0.74
N ASN A 141 9.39 3.54 -0.46
CA ASN A 141 10.10 2.48 -1.18
C ASN A 141 9.30 1.17 -1.26
N GLY A 142 8.02 1.24 -1.60
CA GLY A 142 7.12 0.10 -1.76
C GLY A 142 6.55 -0.49 -0.47
N MET A 143 6.91 0.03 0.70
CA MET A 143 6.45 -0.46 2.00
C MET A 143 5.48 0.54 2.66
N LYS A 144 4.45 0.02 3.35
CA LYS A 144 3.60 0.85 4.24
C LYS A 144 4.50 1.50 5.29
N ASN A 145 4.49 2.85 5.36
CA ASN A 145 5.35 3.61 6.26
C ASN A 145 4.70 4.95 6.60
N GLY A 146 4.58 5.28 7.89
CA GLY A 146 3.80 6.41 8.36
C GLY A 146 2.35 6.05 8.61
N TYR A 147 1.49 7.06 8.71
CA TYR A 147 0.09 6.87 9.07
C TYR A 147 -0.74 6.24 7.95
N GLY A 148 -1.67 5.34 8.35
CA GLY A 148 -2.60 4.72 7.42
C GLY A 148 -3.72 3.94 8.12
N ILE A 149 -4.65 3.46 7.29
CA ILE A 149 -5.79 2.63 7.69
C ILE A 149 -5.67 1.30 6.96
N TYR A 150 -5.64 0.21 7.70
CA TYR A 150 -5.73 -1.15 7.18
C TYR A 150 -7.08 -1.75 7.52
N ASN A 151 -7.85 -2.12 6.51
CA ASN A 151 -9.10 -2.85 6.69
C ASN A 151 -8.84 -4.33 6.40
N TYR A 152 -9.15 -5.18 7.35
CA TYR A 152 -9.01 -6.63 7.21
C TYR A 152 -10.21 -7.21 6.48
N SER A 153 -10.02 -8.34 5.79
CA SER A 153 -11.10 -9.04 5.08
C SER A 153 -12.22 -9.56 6.01
N ASN A 154 -11.93 -9.71 7.30
CA ASN A 154 -12.92 -10.09 8.32
C ASN A 154 -13.77 -8.90 8.82
N GLY A 155 -13.56 -7.68 8.29
CA GLY A 155 -14.31 -6.47 8.67
C GLY A 155 -13.70 -5.65 9.81
N GLU A 156 -12.65 -6.14 10.47
CA GLU A 156 -11.89 -5.35 11.45
C GLU A 156 -11.04 -4.30 10.75
N SER A 157 -10.56 -3.30 11.51
CA SER A 157 -9.63 -2.32 10.97
C SER A 157 -8.56 -1.92 11.97
N PHE A 158 -7.42 -1.48 11.44
CA PHE A 158 -6.37 -0.82 12.20
C PHE A 158 -6.11 0.56 11.61
N LYS A 159 -6.10 1.57 12.47
CA LYS A 159 -5.80 2.96 12.15
C LYS A 159 -4.64 3.44 12.99
N GLY A 160 -3.50 3.77 12.40
CA GLY A 160 -2.31 4.14 13.14
C GLY A 160 -1.05 4.20 12.27
N ASP A 161 0.10 4.22 12.95
CA ASP A 161 1.38 4.30 12.27
C ASP A 161 1.90 2.92 11.83
N PHE A 162 2.57 2.92 10.69
CA PHE A 162 3.28 1.78 10.11
C PHE A 162 4.75 2.10 9.93
N LYS A 163 5.59 1.08 10.03
CA LYS A 163 6.99 1.12 9.69
C LYS A 163 7.39 -0.18 9.01
N ASN A 164 7.87 -0.09 7.76
CA ASN A 164 8.28 -1.25 6.97
C ASN A 164 7.22 -2.37 6.95
N ASN A 165 5.98 -2.00 6.58
CA ASN A 165 4.78 -2.85 6.52
C ASN A 165 4.20 -3.30 7.86
N LYS A 166 4.82 -3.03 9.01
CA LYS A 166 4.39 -3.45 10.35
C LYS A 166 3.71 -2.30 11.09
N LYS A 167 2.73 -2.62 11.93
CA LYS A 167 2.16 -1.67 12.90
C LYS A 167 3.27 -1.18 13.83
N HIS A 168 3.39 0.14 13.99
CA HIS A 168 4.41 0.78 14.81
C HIS A 168 3.84 2.07 15.39
N GLY A 169 4.36 2.55 16.55
CA GLY A 169 3.79 3.74 17.19
C GLY A 169 2.37 3.52 17.72
N TYR A 170 1.61 4.60 17.86
CA TYR A 170 0.26 4.54 18.41
C TYR A 170 -0.76 4.17 17.33
N GLY A 171 -1.77 3.35 17.72
CA GLY A 171 -2.83 2.99 16.80
C GLY A 171 -4.06 2.42 17.49
N THR A 172 -5.15 2.35 16.74
CA THR A 172 -6.45 1.83 17.21
C THR A 172 -6.88 0.68 16.30
N ILE A 173 -7.25 -0.43 16.91
CA ILE A 173 -7.94 -1.55 16.27
C ILE A 173 -9.44 -1.39 16.56
N THR A 174 -10.28 -1.47 15.53
CA THR A 174 -11.74 -1.56 15.67
C THR A 174 -12.14 -2.97 15.30
N TYR A 175 -12.78 -3.66 16.24
CA TYR A 175 -13.29 -5.02 16.08
C TYR A 175 -14.71 -5.04 15.51
N ASN A 176 -15.16 -6.18 14.98
CA ASN A 176 -16.48 -6.34 14.37
C ASN A 176 -17.64 -6.11 15.34
N ASP A 177 -17.44 -6.38 16.63
CA ASP A 177 -18.42 -6.10 17.67
C ASP A 177 -18.52 -4.61 18.04
N GLY A 178 -17.67 -3.77 17.44
CA GLY A 178 -17.58 -2.33 17.71
C GLY A 178 -16.74 -1.97 18.93
N THR A 179 -16.06 -2.93 19.54
CA THR A 179 -15.01 -2.67 20.54
C THR A 179 -13.83 -2.00 19.85
N GLU A 180 -13.25 -1.00 20.50
CA GLU A 180 -12.02 -0.35 20.06
C GLU A 180 -10.89 -0.70 21.03
N PHE A 181 -9.73 -1.05 20.49
CA PHE A 181 -8.48 -1.16 21.27
C PHE A 181 -7.49 -0.11 20.79
N SER A 182 -6.98 0.72 21.68
CA SER A 182 -5.95 1.73 21.39
C SER A 182 -4.71 1.46 22.23
N GLY A 183 -3.52 1.54 21.61
CA GLY A 183 -2.27 1.29 22.31
C GLY A 183 -1.06 1.53 21.41
N THR A 184 0.14 1.30 22.00
CA THR A 184 1.40 1.44 21.28
C THR A 184 1.86 0.09 20.72
N PHE A 185 2.30 0.10 19.47
CA PHE A 185 2.81 -1.06 18.74
C PHE A 185 4.30 -0.87 18.44
N LYS A 186 5.06 -1.93 18.51
CA LYS A 186 6.44 -2.02 18.05
C LYS A 186 6.57 -3.27 17.18
N ASP A 187 6.68 -3.08 15.86
CA ASP A 187 6.80 -4.16 14.87
C ASP A 187 5.69 -5.22 15.03
N ASP A 188 4.42 -4.77 15.02
CA ASP A 188 3.17 -5.52 15.25
C ASP A 188 2.91 -5.99 16.69
N ILE A 189 3.83 -5.78 17.61
CA ILE A 189 3.76 -6.25 19.00
C ILE A 189 3.29 -5.11 19.90
N LEU A 190 2.32 -5.36 20.76
CA LEU A 190 1.84 -4.42 21.78
C LEU A 190 2.91 -4.18 22.87
N GLU A 191 3.14 -2.91 23.20
CA GLU A 191 4.05 -2.46 24.25
C GLU A 191 3.42 -1.28 25.03
N GLY A 192 3.61 -1.27 26.35
CA GLY A 192 3.09 -0.20 27.20
C GLY A 192 1.62 -0.31 27.49
N GLU A 193 0.98 0.83 27.80
CA GLU A 193 -0.46 0.87 28.11
C GLU A 193 -1.30 0.67 26.86
N GLY A 194 -2.39 -0.12 27.01
CA GLY A 194 -3.43 -0.29 26.01
C GLY A 194 -4.80 -0.20 26.64
N ARG A 195 -5.75 0.31 25.89
CA ARG A 195 -7.11 0.61 26.33
C ARG A 195 -8.14 0.01 25.40
N TYR A 196 -9.00 -0.85 25.94
CA TYR A 196 -10.23 -1.28 25.30
C TYR A 196 -11.36 -0.32 25.65
N LYS A 197 -12.16 0.05 24.65
CA LYS A 197 -13.41 0.79 24.81
C LYS A 197 -14.54 -0.07 24.26
N LEU A 198 -15.41 -0.53 25.14
CA LEU A 198 -16.54 -1.37 24.80
C LEU A 198 -17.74 -0.53 24.33
N LYS A 199 -18.71 -1.16 23.65
CA LYS A 199 -19.93 -0.49 23.15
C LYS A 199 -20.79 0.18 24.24
N ASP A 200 -20.80 -0.39 25.44
CA ASP A 200 -21.54 0.16 26.60
C ASP A 200 -20.79 1.36 27.22
N GLY A 201 -19.66 1.76 26.68
CA GLY A 201 -18.82 2.86 27.15
C GLY A 201 -17.84 2.46 28.25
N LYS A 202 -17.88 1.23 28.75
CA LYS A 202 -16.90 0.71 29.69
C LYS A 202 -15.52 0.66 29.04
N GLN A 203 -14.48 1.04 29.79
CA GLN A 203 -13.10 0.97 29.37
C GLN A 203 -12.30 0.00 30.23
N ILE A 204 -11.38 -0.74 29.60
CA ILE A 204 -10.47 -1.64 30.28
C ILE A 204 -9.05 -1.21 29.91
N VAL A 205 -8.23 -0.87 30.89
CA VAL A 205 -6.84 -0.43 30.71
C VAL A 205 -5.93 -1.53 31.23
N LYS A 206 -4.98 -1.96 30.40
CA LYS A 206 -3.96 -2.95 30.74
C LYS A 206 -2.60 -2.51 30.24
N SER A 207 -1.54 -2.95 30.91
CA SER A 207 -0.17 -2.80 30.41
C SER A 207 0.27 -4.05 29.67
N PHE A 208 1.03 -3.84 28.59
CA PHE A 208 1.53 -4.90 27.72
C PHE A 208 3.07 -4.89 27.69
N LYS A 209 3.66 -6.06 27.69
CA LYS A 209 5.09 -6.25 27.49
C LYS A 209 5.30 -7.42 26.52
N LYS A 210 5.93 -7.15 25.37
CA LYS A 210 6.13 -8.15 24.30
C LYS A 210 4.81 -8.85 23.91
N GLY A 211 3.73 -8.06 23.76
CA GLY A 211 2.40 -8.55 23.37
C GLY A 211 1.59 -9.26 24.46
N LYS A 212 2.15 -9.47 25.65
CA LYS A 212 1.45 -10.10 26.77
C LYS A 212 0.94 -9.03 27.74
N SER A 213 -0.33 -9.10 28.12
CA SER A 213 -0.91 -8.21 29.13
C SER A 213 -0.48 -8.59 30.53
N ASN A 214 -0.30 -7.60 31.39
CA ASN A 214 -0.18 -7.81 32.83
C ASN A 214 -1.52 -8.28 33.41
N LYS A 215 -1.48 -8.93 34.57
CA LYS A 215 -2.70 -9.34 35.30
C LYS A 215 -3.46 -8.14 35.82
N GLU A 216 -2.74 -7.17 36.39
CA GLU A 216 -3.30 -5.92 36.93
C GLU A 216 -3.72 -4.97 35.79
N GLY A 217 -4.78 -4.25 36.09
CA GLY A 217 -5.33 -3.24 35.18
C GLY A 217 -6.38 -2.38 35.84
N ALA A 218 -7.08 -1.57 35.02
CA ALA A 218 -8.20 -0.76 35.48
C ALA A 218 -9.44 -1.03 34.64
N ILE A 219 -10.61 -0.98 35.28
CA ILE A 219 -11.92 -0.91 34.60
C ILE A 219 -12.52 0.44 34.95
N ILE A 220 -12.91 1.19 33.94
CA ILE A 220 -13.52 2.51 34.07
C ILE A 220 -14.94 2.39 33.52
N LEU A 221 -15.94 2.66 34.38
CA LEU A 221 -17.36 2.65 34.01
C LEU A 221 -17.78 3.99 33.41
N PRO A 222 -18.89 4.06 32.66
CA PRO A 222 -19.36 5.29 32.04
C PRO A 222 -19.66 6.42 33.01
N ASP A 223 -20.03 6.09 34.26
CA ASP A 223 -20.27 7.06 35.33
C ASP A 223 -18.98 7.60 35.98
N GLY A 224 -17.82 7.11 35.56
CA GLY A 224 -16.52 7.49 36.10
C GLY A 224 -16.04 6.61 37.26
N THR A 225 -16.82 5.65 37.72
CA THR A 225 -16.36 4.67 38.71
C THR A 225 -15.20 3.87 38.15
N THR A 226 -14.09 3.77 38.91
CA THR A 226 -12.89 3.08 38.47
C THR A 226 -12.56 1.94 39.45
N PHE A 227 -12.37 0.75 38.90
CA PHE A 227 -11.76 -0.37 39.61
C PHE A 227 -10.31 -0.51 39.16
N ILE A 228 -9.38 -0.63 40.11
CA ILE A 228 -7.96 -0.93 39.84
C ILE A 228 -7.60 -2.19 40.62
N GLY A 229 -7.09 -3.20 39.94
CA GLY A 229 -6.71 -4.47 40.58
C GLY A 229 -6.42 -5.59 39.60
N ASP A 230 -6.43 -6.82 40.11
CA ASP A 230 -6.23 -8.01 39.29
C ASP A 230 -7.46 -8.29 38.43
N LEU A 231 -7.28 -8.31 37.11
CA LEU A 231 -8.30 -8.59 36.11
C LEU A 231 -8.21 -10.02 35.52
N ASP A 232 -7.40 -10.91 36.15
CA ASP A 232 -7.28 -12.30 35.72
C ASP A 232 -8.48 -13.11 36.22
N ASP A 233 -9.22 -13.75 35.32
CA ASP A 233 -10.41 -14.55 35.63
C ASP A 233 -10.07 -15.89 36.33
N ASN A 234 -8.79 -16.28 36.36
CA ASN A 234 -8.33 -17.56 36.91
C ASN A 234 -7.90 -17.51 38.39
N VAL A 235 -8.06 -16.35 39.05
CA VAL A 235 -7.64 -16.18 40.45
C VAL A 235 -8.84 -16.11 41.36
N SER A 236 -8.87 -17.00 42.35
CA SER A 236 -9.99 -17.08 43.37
C SER A 236 -9.99 -15.93 44.33
N GLU A 237 -8.92 -15.20 44.49
CA GLU A 237 -8.78 -14.02 45.33
C GLU A 237 -8.30 -12.84 44.49
N LYS A 238 -9.17 -11.85 44.32
CA LYS A 238 -8.83 -10.60 43.60
C LYS A 238 -8.69 -9.48 44.63
N SER A 239 -7.54 -8.80 44.61
CA SER A 239 -7.31 -7.58 45.36
C SER A 239 -7.47 -6.36 44.49
N GLY A 240 -8.09 -5.31 45.01
CA GLY A 240 -8.24 -4.09 44.24
C GLY A 240 -8.90 -2.97 45.03
N SER A 241 -8.99 -1.81 44.42
CA SER A 241 -9.68 -0.64 44.94
C SER A 241 -10.70 -0.12 43.95
N ILE A 242 -11.83 0.34 44.48
CA ILE A 242 -12.89 1.03 43.72
C ILE A 242 -12.82 2.50 44.14
N THR A 243 -12.74 3.38 43.16
CA THR A 243 -12.85 4.82 43.33
C THR A 243 -14.16 5.28 42.69
N PHE A 244 -15.04 5.91 43.48
CA PHE A 244 -16.30 6.48 43.01
C PHE A 244 -16.11 7.89 42.43
N PRO A 245 -17.02 8.40 41.59
CA PRO A 245 -16.94 9.72 40.99
C PRO A 245 -16.77 10.87 41.98
N GLN A 246 -17.32 10.70 43.20
CA GLN A 246 -17.24 11.69 44.29
C GLN A 246 -15.91 11.64 45.05
N GLY A 247 -15.00 10.71 44.67
CA GLY A 247 -13.66 10.58 45.26
C GLY A 247 -13.59 9.60 46.44
N GLU A 248 -14.69 8.94 46.83
CA GLU A 248 -14.67 7.87 47.83
C GLU A 248 -13.87 6.67 47.30
N ILE A 249 -13.05 6.07 48.16
CA ILE A 249 -12.19 4.91 47.83
C ILE A 249 -12.57 3.74 48.74
N TYR A 250 -12.90 2.61 48.12
CA TYR A 250 -13.14 1.35 48.81
C TYR A 250 -12.06 0.33 48.40
N THR A 251 -11.32 -0.19 49.38
CA THR A 251 -10.28 -1.23 49.14
C THR A 251 -10.74 -2.54 49.73
N CYS A 252 -10.79 -3.61 48.95
CA CYS A 252 -11.19 -4.94 49.42
C CYS A 252 -10.38 -6.07 48.78
N LEU A 253 -10.40 -7.23 49.47
CA LEU A 253 -10.13 -8.52 48.86
C LEU A 253 -11.48 -9.07 48.34
N LEU A 254 -11.56 -9.20 47.02
CA LEU A 254 -12.76 -9.80 46.38
C LEU A 254 -12.59 -11.32 46.34
N TYR A 255 -13.37 -12.03 47.17
CA TYR A 255 -13.48 -13.48 47.05
C TYR A 255 -14.52 -13.82 45.99
N THR A 256 -14.12 -14.52 44.94
CA THR A 256 -15.12 -15.19 44.08
C THR A 256 -15.63 -16.40 44.84
N SER A 257 -16.89 -16.38 45.27
CA SER A 257 -17.53 -17.59 45.84
C SER A 257 -17.45 -18.69 44.76
N PRO A 258 -17.01 -19.90 45.12
CA PRO A 258 -17.13 -21.02 44.19
C PRO A 258 -18.65 -21.17 43.86
N SER A 259 -18.97 -21.24 42.55
CA SER A 259 -20.34 -21.57 42.11
C SER A 259 -20.78 -22.83 42.84
N PRO A 260 -21.99 -22.87 43.44
CA PRO A 260 -22.50 -24.11 43.97
C PRO A 260 -22.46 -25.15 42.85
N ARG A 261 -21.78 -26.23 43.06
CA ARG A 261 -21.84 -27.38 42.17
C ARG A 261 -23.20 -28.03 42.37
N ASP A 262 -24.02 -27.96 41.32
CA ASP A 262 -25.14 -28.88 41.16
C ASP A 262 -24.62 -30.23 40.69
#